data_0555b0968619eaf090e8ff387e283c4e
#
_entry.id   0555b0968619eaf090e8ff387e283c4e
#
_cell.length_a   1.000
_cell.length_b   1.000
_cell.length_c   1.000
_cell.angle_alpha   90.00
_cell.angle_beta   90.00
_cell.angle_gamma   90.00
#
_symmetry.space_group_name_H-M   'P 1'
#
loop_
_entity.id
_entity.type
_entity.pdbx_description
1 polymer ?
#
loop_
_entity_poly.entity_id
_entity_poly.type
_entity_poly.pdbx_seq_one_letter_code
_entity_poly.pdbx_strand_id
1 'polypeptide(L)'
;MMRNLTLVVAALIAICSCKSQYEMILNSNDADAKYEAAFEYFNNGKYNKAATLFESLSMLTDGTERDDTVKYYWGLSNYKAKDYYTADTNFEKFVESYPRSPFASEARYLRLDCLYLQTLRYELDQSPTYKAMNAISEYIIEFPSSSHIRTCRDMLVDLNERLDRKAYEGAKLYYKMEDYLASRVAFRNVLKDDSENVYREDILYYIAMSAYKYAYLSVPQKQKERYLTFVDDYFNFIGELPDSRYRRELDMYYRRTQRALGKGGVNLEDKKVE
;
A
#
# COMPACT_ATOMS: atom_id res chain seq x y z
N MET A 1 49.30 -22.01 24.68
CA MET A 1 49.04 -21.49 23.32
C MET A 1 48.51 -22.57 22.37
N MET A 2 49.10 -23.75 22.27
CA MET A 2 48.66 -24.86 21.40
C MET A 2 47.25 -25.38 21.68
N ARG A 3 46.79 -25.45 22.96
CA ARG A 3 45.45 -25.94 23.34
C ARG A 3 44.30 -25.07 22.84
N ASN A 4 44.53 -23.75 22.69
CA ASN A 4 43.52 -22.82 22.14
C ASN A 4 43.51 -22.89 20.62
N LEU A 5 44.62 -23.18 19.96
CA LEU A 5 44.72 -23.35 18.53
C LEU A 5 43.98 -24.60 18.05
N THR A 6 44.08 -25.72 18.80
CA THR A 6 43.36 -26.96 18.50
C THR A 6 41.84 -26.81 18.66
N LEU A 7 41.37 -26.05 19.66
CA LEU A 7 39.94 -25.76 19.82
C LEU A 7 39.37 -24.89 18.68
N VAL A 8 40.14 -23.91 18.18
CA VAL A 8 39.74 -23.06 17.04
C VAL A 8 39.70 -23.89 15.76
N VAL A 9 40.67 -24.76 15.53
CA VAL A 9 40.68 -25.65 14.34
C VAL A 9 39.55 -26.68 14.42
N ALA A 10 39.23 -27.25 15.57
CA ALA A 10 38.08 -28.14 15.74
C ALA A 10 36.74 -27.45 15.52
N ALA A 11 36.60 -26.18 15.95
CA ALA A 11 35.39 -25.36 15.69
C ALA A 11 35.25 -25.03 14.21
N LEU A 12 36.35 -24.72 13.51
CA LEU A 12 36.32 -24.46 12.05
C LEU A 12 35.97 -25.70 11.23
N ILE A 13 36.42 -26.88 11.64
CA ILE A 13 36.08 -28.17 10.98
C ILE A 13 34.61 -28.51 11.20
N ALA A 14 34.06 -28.25 12.38
CA ALA A 14 32.63 -28.47 12.65
C ALA A 14 31.71 -27.57 11.81
N ILE A 15 32.10 -26.30 11.55
CA ILE A 15 31.35 -25.37 10.69
C ILE A 15 31.41 -25.81 9.21
N CYS A 16 32.54 -26.32 8.73
CA CYS A 16 32.67 -26.86 7.39
C CYS A 16 31.82 -28.13 7.18
N SER A 17 31.71 -28.99 8.20
CA SER A 17 30.95 -30.24 8.13
C SER A 17 29.44 -30.01 7.93
N CYS A 18 28.86 -29.03 8.63
CA CYS A 18 27.43 -28.68 8.43
C CYS A 18 27.12 -28.15 7.03
N LYS A 19 28.03 -27.42 6.40
CA LYS A 19 27.85 -26.90 5.05
C LYS A 19 27.92 -28.05 4.01
N SER A 20 28.80 -29.01 4.21
CA SER A 20 28.92 -30.16 3.32
C SER A 20 27.71 -31.10 3.35
N GLN A 21 27.07 -31.31 4.51
CA GLN A 21 25.89 -32.14 4.62
C GLN A 21 24.67 -31.57 3.88
N TYR A 22 24.41 -30.27 4.01
CA TYR A 22 23.34 -29.61 3.26
C TYR A 22 23.55 -29.75 1.73
N GLU A 23 24.77 -29.49 1.24
CA GLU A 23 25.11 -29.59 -0.19
C GLU A 23 25.04 -31.03 -0.70
N MET A 24 25.40 -32.02 0.10
CA MET A 24 25.22 -33.45 -0.26
C MET A 24 23.75 -33.81 -0.44
N ILE A 25 22.88 -33.39 0.48
CA ILE A 25 21.45 -33.64 0.38
C ILE A 25 20.86 -32.90 -0.83
N LEU A 26 21.20 -31.61 -1.00
CA LEU A 26 20.70 -30.79 -2.12
C LEU A 26 21.02 -31.41 -3.48
N ASN A 27 22.21 -31.98 -3.63
CA ASN A 27 22.68 -32.56 -4.89
C ASN A 27 22.34 -34.06 -5.04
N SER A 28 21.71 -34.68 -4.04
CA SER A 28 21.27 -36.08 -4.13
C SER A 28 19.99 -36.19 -4.99
N ASN A 29 19.69 -37.40 -5.47
CA ASN A 29 18.41 -37.74 -6.08
C ASN A 29 17.48 -38.49 -5.10
N ASP A 30 17.85 -38.54 -3.81
CA ASP A 30 17.06 -39.16 -2.79
C ASP A 30 15.91 -38.22 -2.35
N ALA A 31 14.70 -38.48 -2.84
CA ALA A 31 13.52 -37.68 -2.56
C ALA A 31 13.12 -37.72 -1.08
N ASP A 32 13.28 -38.88 -0.41
CA ASP A 32 12.91 -39.02 1.01
C ASP A 32 13.87 -38.24 1.90
N ALA A 33 15.19 -38.37 1.68
CA ALA A 33 16.19 -37.61 2.41
C ALA A 33 16.02 -36.08 2.23
N LYS A 34 15.71 -35.64 0.99
CA LYS A 34 15.42 -34.22 0.72
C LYS A 34 14.16 -33.74 1.42
N TYR A 35 13.10 -34.55 1.41
CA TYR A 35 11.84 -34.23 2.05
C TYR A 35 12.01 -33.99 3.55
N GLU A 36 12.63 -34.94 4.24
CA GLU A 36 12.92 -34.83 5.68
C GLU A 36 13.77 -33.60 5.98
N ALA A 37 14.86 -33.38 5.23
CA ALA A 37 15.73 -32.25 5.43
C ALA A 37 15.03 -30.91 5.15
N ALA A 38 14.18 -30.81 4.11
CA ALA A 38 13.43 -29.59 3.80
C ALA A 38 12.53 -29.18 4.96
N PHE A 39 11.78 -30.14 5.55
CA PHE A 39 10.96 -29.88 6.73
C PHE A 39 11.77 -29.59 7.98
N GLU A 40 12.92 -30.26 8.17
CA GLU A 40 13.82 -29.94 9.28
C GLU A 40 14.30 -28.48 9.20
N TYR A 41 14.77 -28.03 8.03
CA TYR A 41 15.20 -26.64 7.83
C TYR A 41 14.04 -25.67 7.99
N PHE A 42 12.87 -26.00 7.50
CA PHE A 42 11.66 -25.18 7.65
C PHE A 42 11.29 -25.00 9.13
N ASN A 43 11.19 -26.07 9.88
CA ASN A 43 10.84 -26.08 11.30
C ASN A 43 11.90 -25.35 12.17
N ASN A 44 13.16 -25.36 11.75
CA ASN A 44 14.25 -24.63 12.37
C ASN A 44 14.35 -23.15 11.94
N GLY A 45 13.37 -22.62 11.17
CA GLY A 45 13.34 -21.23 10.71
C GLY A 45 14.39 -20.89 9.63
N LYS A 46 15.03 -21.89 9.04
CA LYS A 46 16.04 -21.70 7.96
C LYS A 46 15.37 -21.70 6.60
N TYR A 47 14.43 -20.77 6.41
CA TYR A 47 13.48 -20.76 5.30
C TYR A 47 14.13 -20.70 3.91
N ASN A 48 15.23 -19.96 3.73
CA ASN A 48 15.95 -19.94 2.45
C ASN A 48 16.49 -21.32 2.07
N LYS A 49 17.04 -22.07 3.04
CA LYS A 49 17.52 -23.44 2.79
C LYS A 49 16.38 -24.40 2.50
N ALA A 50 15.28 -24.26 3.26
CA ALA A 50 14.07 -25.04 3.03
C ALA A 50 13.50 -24.77 1.63
N ALA A 51 13.39 -23.51 1.20
CA ALA A 51 12.90 -23.13 -0.13
C ALA A 51 13.70 -23.81 -1.24
N THR A 52 15.04 -23.73 -1.17
CA THR A 52 15.92 -24.38 -2.17
C THR A 52 15.76 -25.91 -2.20
N LEU A 53 15.58 -26.55 -1.03
CA LEU A 53 15.36 -27.99 -0.97
C LEU A 53 13.98 -28.35 -1.54
N PHE A 54 12.91 -27.62 -1.17
CA PHE A 54 11.57 -27.85 -1.73
C PHE A 54 11.54 -27.60 -3.25
N GLU A 55 12.25 -26.57 -3.75
CA GLU A 55 12.41 -26.33 -5.18
C GLU A 55 13.03 -27.54 -5.90
N SER A 56 14.17 -28.03 -5.40
CA SER A 56 14.83 -29.22 -5.94
C SER A 56 13.96 -30.47 -5.83
N LEU A 57 13.18 -30.57 -4.74
CA LEU A 57 12.31 -31.71 -4.48
C LEU A 57 11.06 -31.70 -5.37
N SER A 58 10.53 -30.52 -5.72
CA SER A 58 9.34 -30.38 -6.57
C SER A 58 9.46 -31.05 -7.93
N MET A 59 10.68 -31.14 -8.46
CA MET A 59 10.97 -31.86 -9.70
C MET A 59 10.98 -33.38 -9.52
N LEU A 60 11.27 -33.87 -8.32
CA LEU A 60 11.32 -35.30 -8.02
C LEU A 60 9.99 -35.88 -7.58
N THR A 61 9.08 -35.02 -7.10
CA THR A 61 7.77 -35.40 -6.57
C THR A 61 6.64 -35.15 -7.55
N ASP A 62 6.92 -34.64 -8.75
CA ASP A 62 5.91 -34.28 -9.74
C ASP A 62 4.98 -35.47 -10.05
N GLY A 63 3.67 -35.27 -9.87
CA GLY A 63 2.65 -36.31 -10.06
C GLY A 63 2.56 -37.35 -8.94
N THR A 64 3.29 -37.22 -7.84
CA THR A 64 3.17 -38.08 -6.65
C THR A 64 2.15 -37.52 -5.63
N GLU A 65 1.78 -38.33 -4.63
CA GLU A 65 0.89 -37.89 -3.53
C GLU A 65 1.48 -36.76 -2.67
N ARG A 66 2.79 -36.53 -2.73
CA ARG A 66 3.48 -35.48 -1.95
C ARG A 66 3.64 -34.17 -2.70
N ASP A 67 3.28 -34.13 -3.97
CA ASP A 67 3.60 -33.02 -4.86
C ASP A 67 2.91 -31.71 -4.41
N ASP A 68 1.64 -31.75 -4.06
CA ASP A 68 0.91 -30.59 -3.54
C ASP A 68 1.52 -30.06 -2.24
N THR A 69 1.89 -30.94 -1.31
CA THR A 69 2.54 -30.58 -0.05
C THR A 69 3.89 -29.91 -0.29
N VAL A 70 4.72 -30.48 -1.18
CA VAL A 70 6.04 -29.93 -1.51
C VAL A 70 5.92 -28.55 -2.14
N LYS A 71 5.04 -28.38 -3.14
CA LYS A 71 4.84 -27.10 -3.83
C LYS A 71 4.23 -26.03 -2.92
N TYR A 72 3.32 -26.41 -2.02
CA TYR A 72 2.79 -25.50 -1.01
C TYR A 72 3.89 -25.01 -0.05
N TYR A 73 4.69 -25.93 0.54
CA TYR A 73 5.76 -25.56 1.46
C TYR A 73 6.92 -24.85 0.78
N TRP A 74 7.12 -25.04 -0.52
CA TRP A 74 8.04 -24.20 -1.31
C TRP A 74 7.59 -22.74 -1.30
N GLY A 75 6.33 -22.48 -1.65
CA GLY A 75 5.74 -21.14 -1.56
C GLY A 75 5.79 -20.57 -0.14
N LEU A 76 5.41 -21.37 0.86
CA LEU A 76 5.42 -20.96 2.27
C LEU A 76 6.83 -20.66 2.79
N SER A 77 7.84 -21.39 2.32
CA SER A 77 9.24 -21.13 2.67
C SER A 77 9.71 -19.79 2.13
N ASN A 78 9.40 -19.45 0.87
CA ASN A 78 9.70 -18.16 0.27
C ASN A 78 8.96 -17.03 0.99
N TYR A 79 7.68 -17.22 1.31
CA TYR A 79 6.90 -16.26 2.09
C TYR A 79 7.54 -15.97 3.47
N LYS A 80 7.91 -17.03 4.21
CA LYS A 80 8.60 -16.91 5.52
C LYS A 80 9.99 -16.30 5.40
N ALA A 81 10.67 -16.50 4.27
CA ALA A 81 11.95 -15.87 3.93
C ALA A 81 11.78 -14.40 3.51
N LYS A 82 10.54 -13.89 3.40
CA LYS A 82 10.16 -12.56 2.90
C LYS A 82 10.47 -12.31 1.41
N ASP A 83 10.67 -13.38 0.64
CA ASP A 83 10.70 -13.32 -0.82
C ASP A 83 9.26 -13.41 -1.34
N TYR A 84 8.53 -12.30 -1.19
CA TYR A 84 7.10 -12.25 -1.52
C TYR A 84 6.83 -12.35 -3.02
N TYR A 85 7.79 -11.96 -3.87
CA TYR A 85 7.64 -12.07 -5.32
C TYR A 85 7.65 -13.53 -5.77
N THR A 86 8.64 -14.31 -5.31
CA THR A 86 8.72 -15.74 -5.60
C THR A 86 7.56 -16.51 -4.95
N ALA A 87 7.18 -16.13 -3.72
CA ALA A 87 6.04 -16.74 -3.02
C ALA A 87 4.71 -16.52 -3.74
N ASP A 88 4.40 -15.29 -4.24
CA ASP A 88 3.22 -14.99 -5.05
C ASP A 88 3.13 -15.92 -6.26
N THR A 89 4.24 -16.02 -7.01
CA THR A 89 4.32 -16.90 -8.20
C THR A 89 4.12 -18.37 -7.84
N ASN A 90 4.69 -18.83 -6.72
CA ASN A 90 4.56 -20.21 -6.28
C ASN A 90 3.12 -20.53 -5.86
N PHE A 91 2.48 -19.64 -5.10
CA PHE A 91 1.08 -19.82 -4.69
C PHE A 91 0.10 -19.72 -5.87
N GLU A 92 0.37 -18.84 -6.85
CA GLU A 92 -0.43 -18.76 -8.07
C GLU A 92 -0.45 -20.09 -8.81
N LYS A 93 0.74 -20.62 -9.14
CA LYS A 93 0.89 -21.91 -9.79
C LYS A 93 0.30 -23.06 -8.97
N PHE A 94 0.48 -23.01 -7.64
CA PHE A 94 -0.07 -24.00 -6.75
C PHE A 94 -1.60 -24.06 -6.82
N VAL A 95 -2.27 -22.92 -6.71
CA VAL A 95 -3.75 -22.84 -6.76
C VAL A 95 -4.29 -23.28 -8.12
N GLU A 96 -3.60 -22.96 -9.20
CA GLU A 96 -3.96 -23.41 -10.55
C GLU A 96 -3.84 -24.93 -10.70
N SER A 97 -2.75 -25.52 -10.19
CA SER A 97 -2.48 -26.96 -10.33
C SER A 97 -3.27 -27.82 -9.34
N TYR A 98 -3.50 -27.31 -8.11
CA TYR A 98 -4.10 -28.05 -7.00
C TYR A 98 -5.30 -27.32 -6.37
N PRO A 99 -6.34 -26.98 -7.14
CA PRO A 99 -7.47 -26.19 -6.62
C PRO A 99 -8.28 -26.92 -5.53
N ARG A 100 -8.15 -28.24 -5.42
CA ARG A 100 -8.82 -29.09 -4.42
C ARG A 100 -7.91 -29.55 -3.28
N SER A 101 -6.65 -29.12 -3.24
CA SER A 101 -5.75 -29.43 -2.13
C SER A 101 -6.26 -28.81 -0.83
N PRO A 102 -6.05 -29.45 0.33
CA PRO A 102 -6.37 -28.86 1.63
C PRO A 102 -5.64 -27.53 1.88
N PHE A 103 -4.53 -27.29 1.20
CA PHE A 103 -3.76 -26.04 1.29
C PHE A 103 -4.28 -24.93 0.35
N ALA A 104 -5.19 -25.24 -0.58
CA ALA A 104 -5.58 -24.30 -1.64
C ALA A 104 -6.21 -23.00 -1.09
N SER A 105 -7.03 -23.09 -0.05
CA SER A 105 -7.65 -21.92 0.58
C SER A 105 -6.61 -21.00 1.21
N GLU A 106 -5.67 -21.57 1.96
CA GLU A 106 -4.61 -20.83 2.61
C GLU A 106 -3.62 -20.24 1.58
N ALA A 107 -3.28 -21.01 0.53
CA ALA A 107 -2.41 -20.54 -0.53
C ALA A 107 -3.00 -19.32 -1.26
N ARG A 108 -4.32 -19.30 -1.53
CA ARG A 108 -5.00 -18.13 -2.09
C ARG A 108 -4.85 -16.89 -1.21
N TYR A 109 -5.08 -17.05 0.09
CA TYR A 109 -4.93 -15.95 1.03
C TYR A 109 -3.46 -15.47 1.12
N LEU A 110 -2.50 -16.39 1.24
CA LEU A 110 -1.08 -16.04 1.30
C LEU A 110 -0.58 -15.34 0.03
N ARG A 111 -1.16 -15.68 -1.13
CA ARG A 111 -0.91 -14.93 -2.37
C ARG A 111 -1.34 -13.48 -2.26
N LEU A 112 -2.55 -13.21 -1.72
CA LEU A 112 -3.04 -11.84 -1.50
C LEU A 112 -2.13 -11.08 -0.54
N ASP A 113 -1.71 -11.74 0.53
CA ASP A 113 -0.80 -11.13 1.51
C ASP A 113 0.57 -10.81 0.87
N CYS A 114 1.08 -11.67 -0.01
CA CYS A 114 2.26 -11.36 -0.81
C CYS A 114 2.06 -10.11 -1.67
N LEU A 115 0.95 -9.98 -2.37
CA LEU A 115 0.65 -8.80 -3.20
C LEU A 115 0.55 -7.53 -2.34
N TYR A 116 -0.10 -7.61 -1.19
CA TYR A 116 -0.20 -6.50 -0.22
C TYR A 116 1.19 -6.09 0.30
N LEU A 117 2.03 -7.05 0.70
CA LEU A 117 3.38 -6.80 1.21
C LEU A 117 4.37 -6.28 0.15
N GLN A 118 4.07 -6.44 -1.13
CA GLN A 118 4.83 -5.87 -2.25
C GLN A 118 4.41 -4.44 -2.62
N THR A 119 3.33 -3.92 -2.02
CA THR A 119 2.89 -2.54 -2.29
C THR A 119 3.92 -1.53 -1.79
N LEU A 120 4.05 -0.44 -2.52
CA LEU A 120 5.07 0.58 -2.25
C LEU A 120 4.50 1.73 -1.41
N ARG A 121 5.39 2.58 -0.88
CA ARG A 121 5.01 3.81 -0.21
C ARG A 121 4.26 4.74 -1.18
N TYR A 122 3.38 5.60 -0.65
CA TYR A 122 2.49 6.46 -1.45
C TYR A 122 3.23 7.38 -2.44
N GLU A 123 4.49 7.74 -2.17
CA GLU A 123 5.30 8.59 -3.06
C GLU A 123 5.70 7.89 -4.36
N LEU A 124 5.77 6.57 -4.35
CA LEU A 124 6.24 5.73 -5.46
C LEU A 124 5.09 5.31 -6.38
N ASP A 125 5.38 4.44 -7.35
CA ASP A 125 4.37 3.87 -8.24
C ASP A 125 3.33 3.05 -7.47
N GLN A 126 2.05 3.23 -7.82
CA GLN A 126 0.93 2.56 -7.16
C GLN A 126 0.32 1.42 -7.99
N SER A 127 0.92 1.06 -9.12
CA SER A 127 0.47 -0.11 -9.90
C SER A 127 0.38 -1.39 -9.07
N PRO A 128 1.35 -1.71 -8.17
CA PRO A 128 1.23 -2.84 -7.26
C PRO A 128 0.06 -2.71 -6.27
N THR A 129 -0.26 -1.49 -5.82
CA THR A 129 -1.39 -1.22 -4.92
C THR A 129 -2.71 -1.55 -5.59
N TYR A 130 -2.94 -1.09 -6.82
CA TYR A 130 -4.14 -1.43 -7.58
C TYR A 130 -4.26 -2.93 -7.88
N LYS A 131 -3.13 -3.60 -8.19
CA LYS A 131 -3.11 -5.06 -8.38
C LYS A 131 -3.55 -5.79 -7.10
N ALA A 132 -3.01 -5.39 -5.95
CA ALA A 132 -3.38 -5.98 -4.66
C ALA A 132 -4.85 -5.74 -4.32
N MET A 133 -5.36 -4.51 -4.50
CA MET A 133 -6.76 -4.16 -4.22
C MET A 133 -7.74 -4.97 -5.07
N ASN A 134 -7.46 -5.13 -6.37
CA ASN A 134 -8.29 -5.94 -7.26
C ASN A 134 -8.34 -7.40 -6.81
N ALA A 135 -7.18 -8.01 -6.56
CA ALA A 135 -7.10 -9.40 -6.10
C ALA A 135 -7.79 -9.61 -4.74
N ILE A 136 -7.64 -8.68 -3.79
CA ILE A 136 -8.31 -8.73 -2.48
C ILE A 136 -9.83 -8.60 -2.65
N SER A 137 -10.30 -7.69 -3.52
CA SER A 137 -11.73 -7.50 -3.78
C SER A 137 -12.37 -8.73 -4.41
N GLU A 138 -11.70 -9.35 -5.39
CA GLU A 138 -12.12 -10.61 -6.00
C GLU A 138 -12.22 -11.73 -4.96
N TYR A 139 -11.22 -11.85 -4.08
CA TYR A 139 -11.23 -12.85 -3.00
C TYR A 139 -12.41 -12.68 -2.03
N ILE A 140 -12.72 -11.43 -1.63
CA ILE A 140 -13.86 -11.16 -0.74
C ILE A 140 -15.18 -11.59 -1.38
N ILE A 141 -15.33 -11.42 -2.70
CA ILE A 141 -16.52 -11.80 -3.45
C ILE A 141 -16.60 -13.31 -3.59
N GLU A 142 -15.48 -13.97 -3.91
CA GLU A 142 -15.43 -15.42 -4.16
C GLU A 142 -15.54 -16.24 -2.87
N PHE A 143 -14.96 -15.74 -1.76
CA PHE A 143 -14.88 -16.46 -0.48
C PHE A 143 -15.49 -15.69 0.70
N PRO A 144 -16.78 -15.30 0.66
CA PRO A 144 -17.39 -14.41 1.66
C PRO A 144 -17.39 -14.98 3.09
N SER A 145 -17.26 -16.31 3.24
CA SER A 145 -17.21 -17.00 4.54
C SER A 145 -15.80 -17.32 5.02
N SER A 146 -14.76 -16.84 4.34
CA SER A 146 -13.37 -17.09 4.74
C SER A 146 -13.06 -16.42 6.08
N SER A 147 -12.25 -17.07 6.91
CA SER A 147 -11.73 -16.49 8.17
C SER A 147 -10.87 -15.24 7.95
N HIS A 148 -10.35 -15.05 6.73
CA HIS A 148 -9.47 -13.93 6.37
C HIS A 148 -10.22 -12.67 5.89
N ILE A 149 -11.56 -12.70 5.78
CA ILE A 149 -12.36 -11.56 5.25
C ILE A 149 -12.10 -10.26 6.02
N ARG A 150 -11.99 -10.33 7.33
CA ARG A 150 -11.70 -9.14 8.15
C ARG A 150 -10.34 -8.54 7.77
N THR A 151 -9.32 -9.36 7.73
CA THR A 151 -7.95 -8.94 7.36
C THR A 151 -7.92 -8.37 5.93
N CYS A 152 -8.62 -8.99 4.99
CA CYS A 152 -8.74 -8.49 3.61
C CYS A 152 -9.39 -7.10 3.56
N ARG A 153 -10.44 -6.86 4.35
CA ARG A 153 -11.05 -5.51 4.44
C ARG A 153 -10.11 -4.48 5.05
N ASP A 154 -9.40 -4.85 6.11
CA ASP A 154 -8.42 -3.97 6.76
C ASP A 154 -7.27 -3.62 5.78
N MET A 155 -6.81 -4.56 4.96
CA MET A 155 -5.86 -4.30 3.87
C MET A 155 -6.40 -3.30 2.84
N LEU A 156 -7.67 -3.45 2.40
CA LEU A 156 -8.27 -2.50 1.45
C LEU A 156 -8.36 -1.08 2.04
N VAL A 157 -8.70 -0.95 3.32
CA VAL A 157 -8.73 0.36 3.99
C VAL A 157 -7.34 0.99 3.98
N ASP A 158 -6.30 0.26 4.38
CA ASP A 158 -4.92 0.78 4.38
C ASP A 158 -4.45 1.16 2.96
N LEU A 159 -4.77 0.35 1.95
CA LEU A 159 -4.39 0.64 0.55
C LEU A 159 -5.12 1.88 0.01
N ASN A 160 -6.41 2.05 0.32
CA ASN A 160 -7.17 3.25 -0.04
C ASN A 160 -6.58 4.50 0.63
N GLU A 161 -6.28 4.45 1.94
CA GLU A 161 -5.66 5.59 2.64
C GLU A 161 -4.31 6.00 2.04
N ARG A 162 -3.53 5.05 1.51
CA ARG A 162 -2.28 5.36 0.80
C ARG A 162 -2.52 6.09 -0.53
N LEU A 163 -3.56 5.69 -1.28
CA LEU A 163 -3.95 6.36 -2.52
C LEU A 163 -4.47 7.76 -2.24
N ASP A 164 -5.32 7.93 -1.24
CA ASP A 164 -5.84 9.21 -0.77
C ASP A 164 -4.69 10.16 -0.41
N ARG A 165 -3.74 9.66 0.37
CA ARG A 165 -2.56 10.42 0.75
C ARG A 165 -1.74 10.85 -0.46
N LYS A 166 -1.55 9.95 -1.44
CA LYS A 166 -0.84 10.29 -2.67
C LYS A 166 -1.52 11.42 -3.44
N ALA A 167 -2.84 11.32 -3.61
CA ALA A 167 -3.64 12.32 -4.30
C ALA A 167 -3.57 13.68 -3.58
N TYR A 168 -3.78 13.68 -2.26
CA TYR A 168 -3.70 14.87 -1.41
C TYR A 168 -2.32 15.54 -1.44
N GLU A 169 -1.25 14.80 -1.19
CA GLU A 169 0.10 15.38 -1.17
C GLU A 169 0.56 15.85 -2.55
N GLY A 170 0.12 15.18 -3.63
CA GLY A 170 0.33 15.62 -4.99
C GLY A 170 -0.31 16.99 -5.28
N ALA A 171 -1.57 17.18 -4.88
CA ALA A 171 -2.24 18.47 -5.00
C ALA A 171 -1.61 19.56 -4.11
N LYS A 172 -1.19 19.18 -2.89
CA LYS A 172 -0.55 20.09 -1.93
C LYS A 172 0.83 20.58 -2.38
N LEU A 173 1.50 19.82 -3.24
CA LEU A 173 2.77 20.25 -3.82
C LEU A 173 2.61 21.56 -4.60
N TYR A 174 1.56 21.71 -5.41
CA TYR A 174 1.28 22.97 -6.12
C TYR A 174 1.07 24.13 -5.16
N TYR A 175 0.40 23.92 -4.01
CA TYR A 175 0.25 24.96 -2.98
C TYR A 175 1.61 25.38 -2.39
N LYS A 176 2.48 24.42 -2.09
CA LYS A 176 3.84 24.68 -1.59
C LYS A 176 4.71 25.41 -2.62
N MET A 177 4.48 25.17 -3.90
CA MET A 177 5.14 25.86 -5.02
C MET A 177 4.52 27.24 -5.32
N GLU A 178 3.51 27.65 -4.56
CA GLU A 178 2.77 28.92 -4.73
C GLU A 178 2.00 29.03 -6.08
N ASP A 179 1.86 27.93 -6.81
CA ASP A 179 0.95 27.85 -7.95
C ASP A 179 -0.48 27.60 -7.46
N TYR A 180 -1.08 28.66 -6.94
CA TYR A 180 -2.39 28.60 -6.30
C TYR A 180 -3.53 28.27 -7.27
N LEU A 181 -3.40 28.62 -8.54
CA LEU A 181 -4.40 28.25 -9.54
C LEU A 181 -4.36 26.73 -9.80
N ALA A 182 -3.17 26.19 -10.07
CA ALA A 182 -3.01 24.75 -10.28
C ALA A 182 -3.38 23.95 -9.00
N SER A 183 -2.99 24.46 -7.83
CA SER A 183 -3.34 23.85 -6.54
C SER A 183 -4.85 23.69 -6.38
N ARG A 184 -5.62 24.78 -6.60
CA ARG A 184 -7.09 24.74 -6.49
C ARG A 184 -7.69 23.73 -7.45
N VAL A 185 -7.22 23.70 -8.70
CA VAL A 185 -7.70 22.73 -9.71
C VAL A 185 -7.35 21.31 -9.30
N ALA A 186 -6.11 21.06 -8.86
CA ALA A 186 -5.65 19.74 -8.45
C ALA A 186 -6.48 19.20 -7.27
N PHE A 187 -6.70 20.00 -6.22
CA PHE A 187 -7.53 19.60 -5.09
C PHE A 187 -8.99 19.33 -5.45
N ARG A 188 -9.56 20.12 -6.37
CA ARG A 188 -10.92 19.85 -6.87
C ARG A 188 -10.99 18.56 -7.66
N ASN A 189 -9.96 18.23 -8.43
CA ASN A 189 -9.88 16.94 -9.12
C ASN A 189 -9.79 15.77 -8.13
N VAL A 190 -9.02 15.89 -7.03
CA VAL A 190 -8.98 14.85 -5.99
C VAL A 190 -10.39 14.56 -5.47
N LEU A 191 -11.18 15.59 -5.12
CA LEU A 191 -12.57 15.38 -4.62
C LEU A 191 -13.55 14.95 -5.72
N LYS A 192 -13.25 15.22 -6.98
CA LYS A 192 -14.04 14.72 -8.10
C LYS A 192 -13.83 13.22 -8.33
N ASP A 193 -12.57 12.78 -8.18
CA ASP A 193 -12.19 11.39 -8.39
C ASP A 193 -12.55 10.53 -7.17
N ASP A 194 -12.42 11.08 -5.96
CA ASP A 194 -12.83 10.47 -4.71
C ASP A 194 -13.42 11.51 -3.73
N SER A 195 -14.75 11.52 -3.62
CA SER A 195 -15.48 12.43 -2.73
C SER A 195 -15.30 12.11 -1.25
N GLU A 196 -14.97 10.85 -0.92
CA GLU A 196 -14.84 10.36 0.46
C GLU A 196 -13.40 10.32 0.95
N ASN A 197 -12.47 10.95 0.20
CA ASN A 197 -11.06 11.02 0.55
C ASN A 197 -10.87 11.44 2.02
N VAL A 198 -10.06 10.68 2.76
CA VAL A 198 -9.84 10.88 4.22
C VAL A 198 -9.27 12.27 4.57
N TYR A 199 -8.67 12.96 3.60
CA TYR A 199 -8.16 14.34 3.74
C TYR A 199 -9.16 15.41 3.30
N ARG A 200 -10.46 15.08 3.15
CA ARG A 200 -11.49 15.98 2.61
C ARG A 200 -11.53 17.35 3.29
N GLU A 201 -11.44 17.41 4.63
CA GLU A 201 -11.39 18.66 5.37
C GLU A 201 -10.21 19.54 4.95
N ASP A 202 -9.01 18.94 4.91
CA ASP A 202 -7.80 19.65 4.48
C ASP A 202 -7.88 20.08 3.01
N ILE A 203 -8.43 19.23 2.14
CA ILE A 203 -8.59 19.53 0.71
C ILE A 203 -9.50 20.73 0.52
N LEU A 204 -10.67 20.76 1.14
CA LEU A 204 -11.61 21.89 1.06
C LEU A 204 -10.99 23.18 1.60
N TYR A 205 -10.22 23.09 2.70
CA TYR A 205 -9.46 24.22 3.21
C TYR A 205 -8.45 24.74 2.18
N TYR A 206 -7.64 23.85 1.56
CA TYR A 206 -6.67 24.27 0.56
C TYR A 206 -7.31 24.77 -0.72
N ILE A 207 -8.49 24.31 -1.12
CA ILE A 207 -9.27 24.87 -2.24
C ILE A 207 -9.56 26.34 -1.96
N ALA A 208 -10.16 26.65 -0.79
CA ALA A 208 -10.48 28.01 -0.39
C ALA A 208 -9.23 28.89 -0.26
N MET A 209 -8.19 28.40 0.42
CA MET A 209 -6.94 29.13 0.61
C MET A 209 -6.19 29.40 -0.69
N SER A 210 -6.20 28.45 -1.62
CA SER A 210 -5.64 28.64 -2.96
C SER A 210 -6.37 29.72 -3.72
N ALA A 211 -7.71 29.72 -3.69
CA ALA A 211 -8.52 30.79 -4.30
C ALA A 211 -8.21 32.18 -3.68
N TYR A 212 -8.11 32.27 -2.35
CA TYR A 212 -7.74 33.52 -1.67
C TYR A 212 -6.35 34.00 -2.09
N LYS A 213 -5.34 33.14 -2.02
CA LYS A 213 -3.96 33.47 -2.34
C LYS A 213 -3.82 33.91 -3.81
N TYR A 214 -4.49 33.17 -4.71
CA TYR A 214 -4.52 33.51 -6.12
C TYR A 214 -5.17 34.88 -6.39
N ALA A 215 -6.26 35.21 -5.69
CA ALA A 215 -6.90 36.53 -5.77
C ALA A 215 -5.98 37.63 -5.22
N TYR A 216 -5.40 37.41 -4.04
CA TYR A 216 -4.55 38.39 -3.35
C TYR A 216 -3.32 38.78 -4.17
N LEU A 217 -2.67 37.84 -4.82
CA LEU A 217 -1.48 38.04 -5.65
C LEU A 217 -1.79 38.50 -7.08
N SER A 218 -3.05 38.69 -7.41
CA SER A 218 -3.48 39.09 -8.76
C SER A 218 -3.38 40.60 -8.97
N VAL A 219 -3.27 40.99 -10.24
CA VAL A 219 -3.40 42.40 -10.65
C VAL A 219 -4.78 42.98 -10.25
N PRO A 220 -4.85 44.26 -9.85
CA PRO A 220 -6.09 44.86 -9.32
C PRO A 220 -7.35 44.61 -10.17
N GLN A 221 -7.21 44.61 -11.49
CA GLN A 221 -8.32 44.42 -12.43
C GLN A 221 -8.94 43.01 -12.35
N LYS A 222 -8.18 42.02 -11.88
CA LYS A 222 -8.61 40.63 -11.75
C LYS A 222 -8.98 40.22 -10.32
N GLN A 223 -8.63 41.04 -9.32
CA GLN A 223 -8.82 40.70 -7.92
C GLN A 223 -10.29 40.49 -7.55
N LYS A 224 -11.19 41.37 -8.05
CA LYS A 224 -12.61 41.30 -7.73
C LYS A 224 -13.21 39.94 -8.12
N GLU A 225 -13.05 39.53 -9.37
CA GLU A 225 -13.54 38.25 -9.90
C GLU A 225 -12.99 37.07 -9.11
N ARG A 226 -11.68 37.10 -8.79
CA ARG A 226 -10.98 36.00 -8.08
C ARG A 226 -11.36 35.92 -6.60
N TYR A 227 -11.59 37.06 -5.94
CA TYR A 227 -12.12 37.08 -4.58
C TYR A 227 -13.55 36.50 -4.50
N LEU A 228 -14.39 36.70 -5.49
CA LEU A 228 -15.71 36.06 -5.55
C LEU A 228 -15.57 34.53 -5.60
N THR A 229 -14.62 34.00 -6.37
CA THR A 229 -14.31 32.57 -6.36
C THR A 229 -13.92 32.06 -4.97
N PHE A 230 -13.09 32.83 -4.23
CA PHE A 230 -12.79 32.47 -2.82
C PHE A 230 -14.03 32.49 -1.94
N VAL A 231 -14.93 33.46 -2.12
CA VAL A 231 -16.19 33.55 -1.36
C VAL A 231 -17.05 32.32 -1.59
N ASP A 232 -17.17 31.85 -2.84
CA ASP A 232 -17.92 30.63 -3.16
C ASP A 232 -17.28 29.40 -2.50
N ASP A 233 -15.96 29.24 -2.58
CA ASP A 233 -15.23 28.12 -1.93
C ASP A 233 -15.31 28.20 -0.39
N TYR A 234 -15.29 29.42 0.19
CA TYR A 234 -15.48 29.62 1.62
C TYR A 234 -16.86 29.17 2.09
N PHE A 235 -17.95 29.58 1.38
CA PHE A 235 -19.30 29.16 1.75
C PHE A 235 -19.51 27.67 1.57
N ASN A 236 -18.92 27.07 0.55
CA ASN A 236 -18.92 25.61 0.39
C ASN A 236 -18.25 24.91 1.60
N PHE A 237 -17.08 25.38 2.01
CA PHE A 237 -16.36 24.86 3.15
C PHE A 237 -17.17 24.94 4.46
N ILE A 238 -17.70 26.14 4.78
CA ILE A 238 -18.45 26.34 6.05
C ILE A 238 -19.82 25.67 6.07
N GLY A 239 -20.42 25.48 4.89
CA GLY A 239 -21.68 24.76 4.74
C GLY A 239 -21.53 23.28 5.02
N GLU A 240 -20.40 22.70 4.60
CA GLU A 240 -20.10 21.29 4.83
C GLU A 240 -19.46 21.03 6.20
N LEU A 241 -18.58 21.92 6.67
CA LEU A 241 -17.73 21.72 7.86
C LEU A 241 -17.82 22.94 8.81
N PRO A 242 -18.98 23.19 9.44
CA PRO A 242 -19.20 24.37 10.28
C PRO A 242 -18.29 24.41 11.53
N ASP A 243 -17.91 23.25 12.06
CA ASP A 243 -17.11 23.12 13.28
C ASP A 243 -15.62 22.80 13.00
N SER A 244 -15.16 22.99 11.76
CA SER A 244 -13.79 22.71 11.35
C SER A 244 -12.75 23.51 12.14
N ARG A 245 -11.59 22.87 12.39
CA ARG A 245 -10.39 23.54 12.95
C ARG A 245 -9.93 24.75 12.13
N TYR A 246 -10.21 24.77 10.82
CA TYR A 246 -9.84 25.86 9.92
C TYR A 246 -10.83 27.01 9.88
N ARG A 247 -12.00 26.89 10.53
CA ARG A 247 -13.08 27.87 10.49
C ARG A 247 -12.62 29.27 10.85
N ARG A 248 -11.92 29.44 11.96
CA ARG A 248 -11.47 30.76 12.45
C ARG A 248 -10.52 31.45 11.47
N GLU A 249 -9.65 30.68 10.85
CA GLU A 249 -8.70 31.20 9.88
C GLU A 249 -9.41 31.65 8.61
N LEU A 250 -10.29 30.83 8.04
CA LEU A 250 -11.07 31.16 6.85
C LEU A 250 -12.00 32.33 7.09
N ASP A 251 -12.64 32.46 8.26
CA ASP A 251 -13.45 33.63 8.64
C ASP A 251 -12.62 34.93 8.65
N MET A 252 -11.35 34.88 9.05
CA MET A 252 -10.45 36.03 9.00
C MET A 252 -10.17 36.45 7.56
N TYR A 253 -9.89 35.48 6.66
CA TYR A 253 -9.66 35.78 5.24
C TYR A 253 -10.94 36.23 4.53
N TYR A 254 -12.10 35.69 4.90
CA TYR A 254 -13.39 36.14 4.40
C TYR A 254 -13.64 37.61 4.76
N ARG A 255 -13.46 38.02 6.04
CA ARG A 255 -13.58 39.44 6.45
C ARG A 255 -12.61 40.36 5.73
N ARG A 256 -11.38 39.91 5.44
CA ARG A 256 -10.42 40.68 4.62
C ARG A 256 -10.90 40.84 3.19
N THR A 257 -11.45 39.79 2.62
CA THR A 257 -12.02 39.78 1.27
C THR A 257 -13.22 40.72 1.17
N GLN A 258 -14.13 40.72 2.15
CA GLN A 258 -15.27 41.65 2.19
C GLN A 258 -14.80 43.12 2.18
N ARG A 259 -13.78 43.47 2.96
CA ARG A 259 -13.19 44.82 2.98
C ARG A 259 -12.57 45.17 1.62
N ALA A 260 -11.92 44.24 0.96
CA ALA A 260 -11.33 44.47 -0.35
C ALA A 260 -12.41 44.69 -1.44
N LEU A 261 -13.49 43.91 -1.40
CA LEU A 261 -14.63 44.03 -2.30
C LEU A 261 -15.47 45.28 -2.00
N GLY A 262 -15.71 45.63 -0.72
CA GLY A 262 -16.47 46.83 -0.31
C GLY A 262 -15.79 48.14 -0.67
N LYS A 263 -14.47 48.21 -0.73
CA LYS A 263 -13.73 49.35 -1.26
C LYS A 263 -13.90 49.51 -2.78
N GLY A 264 -14.40 48.48 -3.48
CA GLY A 264 -14.66 48.45 -4.91
C GLY A 264 -16.14 48.47 -5.30
N GLY A 265 -17.07 48.66 -4.35
CA GLY A 265 -18.50 48.92 -4.65
C GLY A 265 -19.34 47.66 -4.95
N VAL A 266 -19.18 46.57 -4.24
CA VAL A 266 -20.10 45.42 -4.28
C VAL A 266 -20.70 45.17 -2.91
N ASN A 267 -22.01 45.41 -2.77
CA ASN A 267 -22.82 44.98 -1.66
C ASN A 267 -23.07 43.46 -1.80
N LEU A 268 -22.52 42.63 -0.90
CA LEU A 268 -22.66 41.17 -0.93
C LEU A 268 -24.02 40.69 -0.36
N GLU A 269 -24.90 41.61 0.04
CA GLU A 269 -26.22 41.28 0.58
C GLU A 269 -27.21 40.73 -0.49
N ASP A 270 -26.91 40.97 -1.78
CA ASP A 270 -27.81 40.58 -2.88
C ASP A 270 -27.72 39.11 -3.33
N LYS A 271 -26.78 38.30 -2.76
CA LYS A 271 -26.63 36.88 -3.10
C LYS A 271 -27.32 35.91 -2.11
N LYS A 272 -28.14 36.38 -1.18
CA LYS A 272 -28.91 35.55 -0.27
C LYS A 272 -30.29 35.12 -0.77
N VAL A 273 -30.64 35.47 -2.00
CA VAL A 273 -31.94 35.12 -2.59
C VAL A 273 -31.73 34.60 -4.01
N GLU A 274 -31.43 33.30 -4.13
CA GLU A 274 -31.87 32.41 -5.22
C GLU A 274 -31.71 30.96 -4.77
#